data_9c644cda7b602114e2701f4df8a287fa
#
_entry.id   9c644cda7b602114e2701f4df8a287fa
#
_cell.length_a   1.000
_cell.length_b   1.000
_cell.length_c   1.000
_cell.angle_alpha   90.00
_cell.angle_beta   90.00
_cell.angle_gamma   90.00
#
_symmetry.space_group_name_H-M   'P 1'
#
loop_
_entity.id
_entity.type
_entity.pdbx_description
1 polymer ?
#
loop_
_entity_poly.entity_id
_entity_poly.type
_entity_poly.pdbx_seq_one_letter_code
_entity_poly.pdbx_strand_id
1 'polypeptide(L)'
;SRIPESLAYIARRRGKWDRSELYFKEAEKLDPRDVYLLTQHASTYICLRRFPEALRKLDQVLDITPDDLDTLVLKAGIAQAQGDLPRAAALLAPLHPSSDNTGALLTQVYQAILERRPGPVIPAIKEILTKPDPALGYFNGELHLWLGWAQEVAGDHVAAQQSWRQARSEMEPFLKEQPENYLLIGELALTNMGLGDKAAALALSERAMAANPIEKDALTGPIPIEIFARVAACMGESDRAIAALQELLSIPYAGLVALGSPLTPALLRLDPMFDPLRKDPRFQKLVASSAPR
;
A
#
# COMPACT_ATOMS: atom_id res chain seq x y z
N SER A 1 -31.18 0.40 2.36
CA SER A 1 -31.06 1.30 1.21
C SER A 1 -29.60 1.61 0.95
N ARG A 2 -29.11 1.41 -0.27
CA ARG A 2 -27.70 1.64 -0.67
C ARG A 2 -27.37 3.13 -0.94
N ILE A 3 -28.33 4.04 -0.80
CA ILE A 3 -28.12 5.47 -1.11
C ILE A 3 -27.09 6.11 -0.19
N PRO A 4 -27.18 6.02 1.16
CA PRO A 4 -26.18 6.62 2.05
C PRO A 4 -24.77 6.04 1.80
N GLU A 5 -24.67 4.73 1.57
CA GLU A 5 -23.42 4.05 1.24
C GLU A 5 -22.76 4.63 -0.02
N SER A 6 -23.51 4.77 -1.12
CA SER A 6 -23.02 5.36 -2.36
C SER A 6 -22.57 6.81 -2.16
N LEU A 7 -23.31 7.59 -1.36
CA LEU A 7 -22.94 8.96 -1.01
C LEU A 7 -21.64 9.01 -0.18
N ALA A 8 -21.44 8.03 0.70
CA ALA A 8 -20.20 7.92 1.47
C ALA A 8 -18.99 7.73 0.57
N TYR A 9 -19.07 6.84 -0.43
CA TYR A 9 -17.98 6.62 -1.40
C TYR A 9 -17.70 7.86 -2.24
N ILE A 10 -18.73 8.54 -2.75
CA ILE A 10 -18.58 9.77 -3.52
C ILE A 10 -17.94 10.87 -2.65
N ALA A 11 -18.40 11.03 -1.41
CA ALA A 11 -17.86 12.02 -0.49
C ALA A 11 -16.36 11.77 -0.20
N ARG A 12 -15.96 10.51 0.06
CA ARG A 12 -14.59 10.12 0.30
C ARG A 12 -13.67 10.45 -0.88
N ARG A 13 -14.07 10.10 -2.09
CA ARG A 13 -13.30 10.40 -3.31
C ARG A 13 -13.18 11.89 -3.61
N ARG A 14 -14.13 12.70 -3.10
CA ARG A 14 -14.11 14.16 -3.19
C ARG A 14 -13.39 14.84 -2.01
N GLY A 15 -12.70 14.09 -1.15
CA GLY A 15 -12.00 14.60 0.03
C GLY A 15 -12.93 15.14 1.13
N LYS A 16 -14.24 14.86 1.05
CA LYS A 16 -15.22 15.30 2.06
C LYS A 16 -15.36 14.23 3.15
N TRP A 17 -14.30 14.02 3.89
CA TRP A 17 -14.14 12.92 4.83
C TRP A 17 -15.21 12.91 5.94
N ASP A 18 -15.52 14.07 6.54
CA ASP A 18 -16.56 14.17 7.57
C ASP A 18 -17.95 13.78 7.04
N ARG A 19 -18.26 14.18 5.80
CA ARG A 19 -19.51 13.78 5.15
C ARG A 19 -19.54 12.30 4.84
N SER A 20 -18.41 11.72 4.41
CA SER A 20 -18.29 10.29 4.18
C SER A 20 -18.59 9.51 5.45
N GLU A 21 -17.98 9.89 6.59
CA GLU A 21 -18.25 9.30 7.89
C GLU A 21 -19.72 9.40 8.30
N LEU A 22 -20.34 10.57 8.11
CA LEU A 22 -21.76 10.76 8.40
C LEU A 22 -22.64 9.81 7.59
N TYR A 23 -22.40 9.69 6.30
CA TYR A 23 -23.18 8.81 5.42
C TYR A 23 -22.94 7.32 5.74
N PHE A 24 -21.74 6.91 6.11
CA PHE A 24 -21.51 5.55 6.61
C PHE A 24 -22.30 5.27 7.88
N LYS A 25 -22.34 6.20 8.85
CA LYS A 25 -23.16 6.08 10.06
C LYS A 25 -24.65 5.98 9.78
N GLU A 26 -25.13 6.70 8.77
CA GLU A 26 -26.54 6.60 8.33
C GLU A 26 -26.82 5.24 7.67
N ALA A 27 -25.91 4.75 6.82
CA ALA A 27 -26.05 3.44 6.21
C ALA A 27 -26.06 2.31 7.24
N GLU A 28 -25.18 2.35 8.24
CA GLU A 28 -25.11 1.37 9.32
C GLU A 28 -26.37 1.32 10.21
N LYS A 29 -27.08 2.45 10.36
CA LYS A 29 -28.39 2.44 11.06
C LYS A 29 -29.45 1.62 10.29
N LEU A 30 -29.33 1.54 8.97
CA LEU A 30 -30.24 0.79 8.12
C LEU A 30 -29.89 -0.70 8.06
N ASP A 31 -28.59 -1.01 8.07
CA ASP A 31 -28.08 -2.38 8.11
C ASP A 31 -26.82 -2.48 8.98
N PRO A 32 -26.96 -2.67 10.30
CA PRO A 32 -25.84 -2.68 11.23
C PRO A 32 -24.96 -3.94 11.16
N ARG A 33 -25.38 -4.96 10.41
CA ARG A 33 -24.65 -6.23 10.26
C ARG A 33 -24.12 -6.46 8.86
N ASP A 34 -24.19 -5.47 8.00
CA ASP A 34 -23.56 -5.54 6.67
C ASP A 34 -22.03 -5.49 6.82
N VAL A 35 -21.40 -6.64 6.65
CA VAL A 35 -19.95 -6.85 6.77
C VAL A 35 -19.19 -5.93 5.79
N TYR A 36 -19.66 -5.84 4.54
CA TYR A 36 -19.03 -5.01 3.52
C TYR A 36 -19.06 -3.53 3.92
N LEU A 37 -20.21 -3.04 4.38
CA LEU A 37 -20.39 -1.67 4.84
C LEU A 37 -19.47 -1.35 6.02
N LEU A 38 -19.40 -2.22 7.03
CA LEU A 38 -18.52 -2.09 8.20
C LEU A 38 -17.05 -2.02 7.77
N THR A 39 -16.62 -2.88 6.85
CA THR A 39 -15.26 -2.90 6.29
C THR A 39 -14.94 -1.62 5.53
N GLN A 40 -15.87 -1.09 4.73
CA GLN A 40 -15.67 0.15 3.99
C GLN A 40 -15.61 1.39 4.92
N HIS A 41 -16.38 1.38 6.02
CA HIS A 41 -16.26 2.41 7.05
C HIS A 41 -14.93 2.31 7.80
N ALA A 42 -14.49 1.09 8.15
CA ALA A 42 -13.16 0.87 8.71
C ALA A 42 -12.05 1.39 7.79
N SER A 43 -12.13 1.11 6.49
CA SER A 43 -11.18 1.62 5.49
C SER A 43 -11.12 3.15 5.45
N THR A 44 -12.27 3.82 5.65
CA THR A 44 -12.30 5.29 5.75
C THR A 44 -11.55 5.77 6.99
N TYR A 45 -11.71 5.11 8.14
CA TYR A 45 -10.94 5.43 9.35
C TYR A 45 -9.45 5.13 9.19
N ILE A 46 -9.09 4.07 8.45
CA ILE A 46 -7.68 3.77 8.11
C ILE A 46 -7.07 4.93 7.34
N CYS A 47 -7.73 5.41 6.28
CA CYS A 47 -7.27 6.56 5.50
C CYS A 47 -7.05 7.83 6.36
N LEU A 48 -7.91 8.02 7.36
CA LEU A 48 -7.84 9.11 8.34
C LEU A 48 -6.80 8.88 9.45
N ARG A 49 -6.10 7.75 9.48
CA ARG A 49 -5.22 7.27 10.56
C ARG A 49 -5.92 7.16 11.92
N ARG A 50 -7.24 7.07 11.93
CA ARG A 50 -8.07 6.85 13.12
C ARG A 50 -8.15 5.34 13.41
N PHE A 51 -7.00 4.75 13.70
CA PHE A 51 -6.85 3.30 13.86
C PHE A 51 -7.69 2.69 14.97
N PRO A 52 -7.90 3.32 16.14
CA PRO A 52 -8.82 2.77 17.15
C PRO A 52 -10.25 2.61 16.66
N GLU A 53 -10.76 3.56 15.87
CA GLU A 53 -12.10 3.48 15.29
C GLU A 53 -12.18 2.42 14.19
N ALA A 54 -11.13 2.34 13.34
CA ALA A 54 -11.04 1.30 12.35
C ALA A 54 -11.06 -0.10 12.98
N LEU A 55 -10.25 -0.33 14.01
CA LEU A 55 -10.19 -1.62 14.72
C LEU A 55 -11.54 -2.00 15.33
N ARG A 56 -12.26 -1.05 15.96
CA ARG A 56 -13.61 -1.33 16.47
C ARG A 56 -14.58 -1.80 15.39
N LYS A 57 -14.50 -1.22 14.16
CA LYS A 57 -15.33 -1.67 13.04
C LYS A 57 -14.94 -3.05 12.53
N LEU A 58 -13.64 -3.32 12.44
CA LEU A 58 -13.13 -4.63 12.05
C LEU A 58 -13.46 -5.71 13.12
N ASP A 59 -13.46 -5.35 14.40
CA ASP A 59 -13.93 -6.26 15.45
C ASP A 59 -15.42 -6.60 15.29
N GLN A 60 -16.27 -5.63 14.94
CA GLN A 60 -17.67 -5.89 14.60
C GLN A 60 -17.84 -6.83 13.40
N VAL A 61 -16.96 -6.75 12.38
CA VAL A 61 -16.95 -7.71 11.28
C VAL A 61 -16.63 -9.11 11.79
N LEU A 62 -15.61 -9.27 12.62
CA LEU A 62 -15.23 -10.57 13.20
C LEU A 62 -16.27 -11.14 14.16
N ASP A 63 -17.08 -10.30 14.82
CA ASP A 63 -18.24 -10.76 15.63
C ASP A 63 -19.35 -11.38 14.75
N ILE A 64 -19.38 -11.04 13.44
CA ILE A 64 -20.34 -11.55 12.48
C ILE A 64 -19.75 -12.73 11.69
N THR A 65 -18.52 -12.58 11.25
CA THR A 65 -17.74 -13.54 10.44
C THR A 65 -16.36 -13.73 11.09
N PRO A 66 -16.21 -14.65 12.06
CA PRO A 66 -15.00 -14.78 12.88
C PRO A 66 -13.72 -15.09 12.09
N ASP A 67 -13.85 -15.77 10.93
CA ASP A 67 -12.73 -16.23 10.12
C ASP A 67 -12.54 -15.37 8.86
N ASP A 68 -13.01 -14.12 8.87
CA ASP A 68 -12.87 -13.22 7.72
C ASP A 68 -11.41 -12.83 7.50
N LEU A 69 -10.79 -13.46 6.49
CA LEU A 69 -9.35 -13.29 6.19
C LEU A 69 -9.01 -11.84 5.82
N ASP A 70 -9.86 -11.18 5.05
CA ASP A 70 -9.62 -9.80 4.61
C ASP A 70 -9.61 -8.84 5.81
N THR A 71 -10.47 -9.07 6.79
CA THR A 71 -10.48 -8.32 8.05
C THR A 71 -9.20 -8.54 8.85
N LEU A 72 -8.69 -9.78 8.94
CA LEU A 72 -7.41 -10.06 9.60
C LEU A 72 -6.24 -9.36 8.90
N VAL A 73 -6.24 -9.34 7.58
CA VAL A 73 -5.21 -8.65 6.76
C VAL A 73 -5.28 -7.13 6.97
N LEU A 74 -6.49 -6.53 7.02
CA LEU A 74 -6.65 -5.11 7.33
C LEU A 74 -6.13 -4.76 8.73
N LYS A 75 -6.42 -5.59 9.74
CA LYS A 75 -5.90 -5.41 11.10
C LYS A 75 -4.37 -5.54 11.14
N ALA A 76 -3.79 -6.45 10.35
CA ALA A 76 -2.34 -6.56 10.22
C ALA A 76 -1.73 -5.31 9.55
N GLY A 77 -2.34 -4.78 8.50
CA GLY A 77 -1.93 -3.53 7.87
C GLY A 77 -1.95 -2.33 8.83
N ILE A 78 -2.97 -2.24 9.70
CA ILE A 78 -3.03 -1.23 10.76
C ILE A 78 -1.86 -1.42 11.75
N ALA A 79 -1.58 -2.66 12.18
CA ALA A 79 -0.46 -2.94 13.09
C ALA A 79 0.89 -2.57 12.45
N GLN A 80 1.10 -2.86 11.16
CA GLN A 80 2.26 -2.39 10.39
C GLN A 80 2.35 -0.86 10.39
N ALA A 81 1.25 -0.17 10.11
CA ALA A 81 1.20 1.29 10.10
C ALA A 81 1.46 1.91 11.48
N GLN A 82 1.16 1.20 12.55
CA GLN A 82 1.49 1.60 13.93
C GLN A 82 2.92 1.22 14.35
N GLY A 83 3.61 0.39 13.56
CA GLY A 83 4.94 -0.13 13.86
C GLY A 83 4.94 -1.31 14.82
N ASP A 84 3.78 -1.90 15.10
CA ASP A 84 3.64 -3.10 15.93
C ASP A 84 3.79 -4.36 15.07
N LEU A 85 5.03 -4.60 14.61
CA LEU A 85 5.34 -5.73 13.74
C LEU A 85 5.06 -7.10 14.40
N PRO A 86 5.27 -7.31 15.72
CA PRO A 86 4.89 -8.57 16.35
C PRO A 86 3.38 -8.85 16.27
N ARG A 87 2.55 -7.84 16.46
CA ARG A 87 1.09 -7.98 16.33
C ARG A 87 0.68 -8.26 14.88
N ALA A 88 1.29 -7.56 13.92
CA ALA A 88 1.04 -7.81 12.51
C ALA A 88 1.42 -9.26 12.14
N ALA A 89 2.59 -9.73 12.57
CA ALA A 89 3.04 -11.10 12.34
C ALA A 89 2.08 -12.15 12.93
N ALA A 90 1.57 -11.92 14.15
CA ALA A 90 0.61 -12.83 14.79
C ALA A 90 -0.72 -12.91 14.02
N LEU A 91 -1.19 -11.79 13.45
CA LEU A 91 -2.41 -11.75 12.64
C LEU A 91 -2.23 -12.44 11.27
N LEU A 92 -1.03 -12.37 10.70
CA LEU A 92 -0.70 -12.95 9.40
C LEU A 92 -0.30 -14.44 9.49
N ALA A 93 0.11 -14.93 10.67
CA ALA A 93 0.62 -16.29 10.85
C ALA A 93 -0.36 -17.42 10.40
N PRO A 94 -1.69 -17.32 10.60
CA PRO A 94 -2.61 -18.35 10.12
C PRO A 94 -2.87 -18.30 8.63
N LEU A 95 -2.43 -17.23 7.92
CA LEU A 95 -2.71 -17.03 6.51
C LEU A 95 -1.65 -17.72 5.65
N HIS A 96 -2.10 -18.48 4.66
CA HIS A 96 -1.20 -19.10 3.69
C HIS A 96 -1.10 -18.22 2.43
N PRO A 97 0.11 -17.85 2.00
CA PRO A 97 0.30 -17.09 0.76
C PRO A 97 -0.31 -17.84 -0.43
N SER A 98 -1.18 -17.18 -1.18
CA SER A 98 -1.77 -17.74 -2.40
C SER A 98 -2.05 -16.66 -3.42
N SER A 99 -2.16 -17.05 -4.69
CA SER A 99 -2.61 -16.17 -5.77
C SER A 99 -4.09 -15.75 -5.64
N ASP A 100 -4.88 -16.53 -4.90
CA ASP A 100 -6.31 -16.27 -4.72
C ASP A 100 -6.58 -15.10 -3.75
N ASN A 101 -5.60 -14.80 -2.87
CA ASN A 101 -5.67 -13.66 -1.94
C ASN A 101 -4.41 -12.81 -2.06
N THR A 102 -4.37 -11.98 -3.09
CA THR A 102 -3.25 -11.09 -3.40
C THR A 102 -2.99 -10.05 -2.31
N GLY A 103 -4.04 -9.57 -1.64
CA GLY A 103 -3.91 -8.63 -0.52
C GLY A 103 -3.18 -9.23 0.68
N ALA A 104 -3.52 -10.47 1.04
CA ALA A 104 -2.83 -11.20 2.12
C ALA A 104 -1.36 -11.45 1.75
N LEU A 105 -1.10 -11.92 0.53
CA LEU A 105 0.24 -12.17 0.04
C LEU A 105 1.12 -10.92 0.11
N LEU A 106 0.67 -9.81 -0.46
CA LEU A 106 1.44 -8.56 -0.45
C LEU A 106 1.65 -8.03 0.97
N THR A 107 0.66 -8.18 1.86
CA THR A 107 0.81 -7.76 3.26
C THR A 107 1.85 -8.60 4.00
N GLN A 108 1.94 -9.92 3.72
CA GLN A 108 2.96 -10.80 4.28
C GLN A 108 4.36 -10.48 3.71
N VAL A 109 4.44 -10.18 2.41
CA VAL A 109 5.70 -9.76 1.77
C VAL A 109 6.18 -8.46 2.38
N TYR A 110 5.29 -7.48 2.53
CA TYR A 110 5.63 -6.20 3.13
C TYR A 110 6.04 -6.35 4.60
N GLN A 111 5.34 -7.21 5.38
CA GLN A 111 5.74 -7.55 6.75
C GLN A 111 7.19 -8.03 6.79
N ALA A 112 7.55 -8.98 5.95
CA ALA A 112 8.89 -9.55 5.92
C ALA A 112 9.97 -8.52 5.50
N ILE A 113 9.61 -7.59 4.61
CA ILE A 113 10.47 -6.45 4.22
C ILE A 113 10.67 -5.49 5.41
N LEU A 114 9.60 -5.13 6.13
CA LEU A 114 9.68 -4.25 7.31
C LEU A 114 10.52 -4.87 8.43
N GLU A 115 10.41 -6.17 8.63
CA GLU A 115 11.22 -6.93 9.60
C GLU A 115 12.67 -7.15 9.15
N ARG A 116 13.02 -6.83 7.90
CA ARG A 116 14.31 -7.17 7.29
C ARG A 116 14.59 -8.68 7.27
N ARG A 117 13.56 -9.51 7.18
CA ARG A 117 13.64 -10.99 7.22
C ARG A 117 12.81 -11.62 6.09
N PRO A 118 13.10 -11.32 4.81
CA PRO A 118 12.28 -11.78 3.69
C PRO A 118 12.49 -13.25 3.32
N GLY A 119 13.44 -13.96 3.96
CA GLY A 119 13.75 -15.35 3.64
C GLY A 119 12.54 -16.28 3.50
N PRO A 120 11.56 -16.26 4.43
CA PRO A 120 10.39 -17.15 4.36
C PRO A 120 9.44 -16.85 3.20
N VAL A 121 9.28 -15.60 2.76
CA VAL A 121 8.31 -15.23 1.70
C VAL A 121 8.87 -15.41 0.29
N ILE A 122 10.18 -15.38 0.09
CA ILE A 122 10.82 -15.55 -1.22
C ILE A 122 10.45 -16.89 -1.88
N PRO A 123 10.56 -18.06 -1.19
CA PRO A 123 10.14 -19.35 -1.77
C PRO A 123 8.64 -19.36 -2.12
N ALA A 124 7.77 -18.81 -1.27
CA ALA A 124 6.32 -18.78 -1.50
C ALA A 124 5.95 -17.98 -2.77
N ILE A 125 6.54 -16.79 -2.96
CA ILE A 125 6.32 -16.01 -4.18
C ILE A 125 6.84 -16.76 -5.41
N LYS A 126 8.04 -17.36 -5.31
CA LYS A 126 8.61 -18.14 -6.41
C LYS A 126 7.72 -19.32 -6.80
N GLU A 127 7.13 -20.00 -5.83
CA GLU A 127 6.19 -21.11 -6.10
C GLU A 127 4.96 -20.63 -6.86
N ILE A 128 4.34 -19.51 -6.46
CA ILE A 128 3.21 -18.90 -7.17
C ILE A 128 3.63 -18.57 -8.62
N LEU A 129 4.79 -17.97 -8.80
CA LEU A 129 5.32 -17.59 -10.11
C LEU A 129 5.73 -18.77 -11.01
N THR A 130 5.80 -20.02 -10.48
CA THR A 130 6.01 -21.20 -11.36
C THR A 130 4.78 -21.52 -12.23
N LYS A 131 3.60 -21.06 -11.83
CA LYS A 131 2.33 -21.25 -12.53
C LYS A 131 1.55 -19.92 -12.54
N PRO A 132 2.03 -18.93 -13.32
CA PRO A 132 1.39 -17.63 -13.34
C PRO A 132 -0.06 -17.78 -13.85
N ASP A 133 -0.99 -17.17 -13.15
CA ASP A 133 -2.40 -17.14 -13.55
C ASP A 133 -2.60 -16.02 -14.58
N PRO A 134 -2.98 -16.33 -15.83
CA PRO A 134 -3.25 -15.30 -16.84
C PRO A 134 -4.38 -14.33 -16.44
N ALA A 135 -5.31 -14.75 -15.58
CA ALA A 135 -6.40 -13.90 -15.11
C ALA A 135 -5.90 -12.73 -14.22
N LEU A 136 -4.72 -12.86 -13.62
CA LEU A 136 -4.10 -11.80 -12.82
C LEU A 136 -3.54 -10.65 -13.68
N GLY A 137 -3.44 -10.83 -15.01
CA GLY A 137 -2.95 -9.79 -15.89
C GLY A 137 -1.54 -9.28 -15.49
N TYR A 138 -1.38 -7.96 -15.37
CA TYR A 138 -0.09 -7.36 -14.99
C TYR A 138 0.34 -7.62 -13.54
N PHE A 139 -0.57 -8.14 -12.69
CA PHE A 139 -0.24 -8.50 -11.31
C PHE A 139 0.85 -9.58 -11.22
N ASN A 140 1.01 -10.45 -12.23
CA ASN A 140 2.15 -11.37 -12.29
C ASN A 140 3.48 -10.58 -12.31
N GLY A 141 3.54 -9.48 -13.07
CA GLY A 141 4.68 -8.57 -13.07
C GLY A 141 4.88 -7.86 -11.73
N GLU A 142 3.80 -7.48 -11.05
CA GLU A 142 3.85 -6.92 -9.69
C GLU A 142 4.43 -7.94 -8.69
N LEU A 143 4.09 -9.22 -8.79
CA LEU A 143 4.71 -10.25 -7.94
C LEU A 143 6.22 -10.34 -8.17
N HIS A 144 6.70 -10.20 -9.39
CA HIS A 144 8.13 -10.12 -9.69
C HIS A 144 8.76 -8.84 -9.13
N LEU A 145 8.06 -7.70 -9.13
CA LEU A 145 8.52 -6.46 -8.51
C LEU A 145 8.77 -6.67 -7.01
N TRP A 146 7.81 -7.23 -6.28
CA TRP A 146 7.92 -7.46 -4.84
C TRP A 146 8.88 -8.58 -4.49
N LEU A 147 9.02 -9.61 -5.33
CA LEU A 147 10.08 -10.61 -5.21
C LEU A 147 11.46 -9.96 -5.28
N GLY A 148 11.66 -9.05 -6.24
CA GLY A 148 12.90 -8.29 -6.36
C GLY A 148 13.22 -7.49 -5.09
N TRP A 149 12.23 -6.82 -4.51
CA TRP A 149 12.41 -6.09 -3.25
C TRP A 149 12.73 -7.01 -2.07
N ALA A 150 12.07 -8.16 -1.95
CA ALA A 150 12.37 -9.15 -0.94
C ALA A 150 13.81 -9.68 -1.09
N GLN A 151 14.25 -9.96 -2.31
CA GLN A 151 15.62 -10.41 -2.60
C GLN A 151 16.66 -9.33 -2.31
N GLU A 152 16.38 -8.06 -2.65
CA GLU A 152 17.25 -6.93 -2.35
C GLU A 152 17.47 -6.78 -0.84
N VAL A 153 16.39 -6.84 -0.05
CA VAL A 153 16.46 -6.79 1.42
C VAL A 153 17.18 -8.01 2.01
N ALA A 154 17.11 -9.17 1.32
CA ALA A 154 17.87 -10.36 1.69
C ALA A 154 19.37 -10.27 1.33
N GLY A 155 19.78 -9.27 0.56
CA GLY A 155 21.16 -9.11 0.07
C GLY A 155 21.46 -9.88 -1.22
N ASP A 156 20.48 -10.53 -1.84
CA ASP A 156 20.63 -11.21 -3.14
C ASP A 156 20.36 -10.23 -4.30
N HIS A 157 21.28 -9.30 -4.49
CA HIS A 157 21.17 -8.24 -5.51
C HIS A 157 21.10 -8.80 -6.93
N VAL A 158 21.74 -9.95 -7.20
CA VAL A 158 21.72 -10.57 -8.54
C VAL A 158 20.33 -11.09 -8.86
N ALA A 159 19.71 -11.82 -7.92
CA ALA A 159 18.36 -12.32 -8.10
C ALA A 159 17.33 -11.16 -8.15
N ALA A 160 17.51 -10.11 -7.33
CA ALA A 160 16.66 -8.92 -7.36
C ALA A 160 16.65 -8.27 -8.75
N GLN A 161 17.83 -8.07 -9.35
CA GLN A 161 17.95 -7.54 -10.69
C GLN A 161 17.27 -8.40 -11.77
N GLN A 162 17.30 -9.73 -11.63
CA GLN A 162 16.61 -10.64 -12.54
C GLN A 162 15.08 -10.51 -12.38
N SER A 163 14.59 -10.49 -11.15
CA SER A 163 13.16 -10.35 -10.85
C SER A 163 12.61 -9.01 -11.38
N TRP A 164 13.32 -7.90 -11.22
CA TRP A 164 12.88 -6.60 -11.75
C TRP A 164 12.92 -6.52 -13.28
N ARG A 165 13.88 -7.18 -13.96
CA ARG A 165 13.84 -7.29 -15.44
C ARG A 165 12.62 -8.07 -15.89
N GLN A 166 12.29 -9.16 -15.20
CA GLN A 166 11.08 -9.94 -15.50
C GLN A 166 9.81 -9.12 -15.25
N ALA A 167 9.72 -8.42 -14.09
CA ALA A 167 8.62 -7.51 -13.78
C ALA A 167 8.39 -6.49 -14.90
N ARG A 168 9.44 -5.82 -15.36
CA ARG A 168 9.36 -4.85 -16.44
C ARG A 168 8.86 -5.47 -17.74
N SER A 169 9.43 -6.61 -18.12
CA SER A 169 9.06 -7.32 -19.35
C SER A 169 7.59 -7.75 -19.36
N GLU A 170 7.05 -8.13 -18.22
CA GLU A 170 5.65 -8.56 -18.10
C GLU A 170 4.67 -7.38 -18.01
N MET A 171 5.05 -6.26 -17.38
CA MET A 171 4.16 -5.11 -17.22
C MET A 171 4.12 -4.17 -18.44
N GLU A 172 5.23 -4.00 -19.18
CA GLU A 172 5.30 -3.08 -20.33
C GLU A 172 4.24 -3.34 -21.43
N PRO A 173 3.87 -4.58 -21.77
CA PRO A 173 2.80 -4.82 -22.74
C PRO A 173 1.46 -4.24 -22.28
N PHE A 174 1.11 -4.41 -21.02
CA PHE A 174 -0.14 -3.88 -20.45
C PHE A 174 -0.18 -2.36 -20.43
N LEU A 175 0.97 -1.69 -20.28
CA LEU A 175 1.03 -0.23 -20.36
C LEU A 175 0.64 0.31 -21.74
N LYS A 176 0.86 -0.44 -22.81
CA LYS A 176 0.42 -0.06 -24.17
C LYS A 176 -1.09 -0.13 -24.31
N GLU A 177 -1.72 -1.11 -23.62
CA GLU A 177 -3.17 -1.30 -23.61
C GLU A 177 -3.87 -0.34 -22.64
N GLN A 178 -3.20 0.01 -21.54
CA GLN A 178 -3.73 0.83 -20.46
C GLN A 178 -2.82 2.03 -20.15
N PRO A 179 -2.64 2.96 -21.11
CA PRO A 179 -1.64 4.03 -20.99
C PRO A 179 -1.88 5.04 -19.88
N GLU A 180 -3.10 5.08 -19.31
CA GLU A 180 -3.51 5.95 -18.21
C GLU A 180 -3.67 5.21 -16.87
N ASN A 181 -3.31 3.92 -16.79
CA ASN A 181 -3.39 3.15 -15.55
C ASN A 181 -2.26 3.61 -14.61
N TYR A 182 -2.59 4.50 -13.69
CA TYR A 182 -1.62 5.13 -12.79
C TYR A 182 -0.92 4.11 -11.86
N LEU A 183 -1.59 3.00 -11.48
CA LEU A 183 -0.97 1.95 -10.66
C LEU A 183 0.11 1.23 -11.47
N LEU A 184 -0.22 0.76 -12.66
CA LEU A 184 0.73 0.09 -13.56
C LEU A 184 1.92 1.00 -13.91
N ILE A 185 1.67 2.29 -14.19
CA ILE A 185 2.72 3.27 -14.43
C ILE A 185 3.62 3.40 -13.19
N GLY A 186 3.02 3.44 -12.01
CA GLY A 186 3.74 3.55 -10.73
C GLY A 186 4.56 2.30 -10.40
N GLU A 187 4.04 1.12 -10.64
CA GLU A 187 4.76 -0.16 -10.45
C GLU A 187 5.96 -0.27 -11.39
N LEU A 188 5.80 0.19 -12.64
CA LEU A 188 6.92 0.30 -13.56
C LEU A 188 7.95 1.35 -13.11
N ALA A 189 7.53 2.44 -12.45
CA ALA A 189 8.46 3.39 -11.83
C ALA A 189 9.29 2.73 -10.72
N LEU A 190 8.64 1.98 -9.81
CA LEU A 190 9.32 1.22 -8.75
C LEU A 190 10.25 0.14 -9.32
N THR A 191 9.82 -0.53 -10.38
CA THR A 191 10.63 -1.55 -11.08
C THR A 191 11.90 -0.93 -11.67
N ASN A 192 11.78 0.21 -12.39
CA ASN A 192 12.94 0.90 -12.95
C ASN A 192 13.84 1.50 -11.85
N MET A 193 13.28 1.92 -10.71
CA MET A 193 14.05 2.29 -9.53
C MET A 193 14.92 1.11 -9.04
N GLY A 194 14.36 -0.09 -8.91
CA GLY A 194 15.11 -1.29 -8.56
C GLY A 194 16.21 -1.63 -9.57
N LEU A 195 15.96 -1.41 -10.86
CA LEU A 195 16.94 -1.58 -11.93
C LEU A 195 18.05 -0.51 -11.96
N GLY A 196 17.91 0.57 -11.17
CA GLY A 196 18.85 1.69 -11.15
C GLY A 196 18.66 2.68 -12.29
N ASP A 197 17.59 2.57 -13.08
CA ASP A 197 17.26 3.52 -14.16
C ASP A 197 16.55 4.75 -13.57
N LYS A 198 17.35 5.67 -13.03
CA LYS A 198 16.87 6.90 -12.39
C LYS A 198 15.95 7.73 -13.32
N ALA A 199 16.32 7.86 -14.58
CA ALA A 199 15.59 8.71 -15.51
C ALA A 199 14.19 8.14 -15.78
N ALA A 200 14.10 6.85 -16.10
CA ALA A 200 12.81 6.17 -16.32
C ALA A 200 11.96 6.14 -15.04
N ALA A 201 12.55 5.83 -13.88
CA ALA A 201 11.84 5.77 -12.61
C ALA A 201 11.18 7.11 -12.24
N LEU A 202 11.90 8.22 -12.34
CA LEU A 202 11.36 9.55 -12.07
C LEU A 202 10.29 9.96 -13.09
N ALA A 203 10.54 9.78 -14.38
CA ALA A 203 9.60 10.15 -15.44
C ALA A 203 8.27 9.36 -15.32
N LEU A 204 8.34 8.05 -15.03
CA LEU A 204 7.14 7.22 -14.83
C LEU A 204 6.39 7.61 -13.57
N SER A 205 7.07 7.88 -12.46
CA SER A 205 6.39 8.31 -11.23
C SER A 205 5.69 9.66 -11.38
N GLU A 206 6.30 10.62 -12.09
CA GLU A 206 5.67 11.91 -12.44
C GLU A 206 4.47 11.72 -13.38
N ARG A 207 4.57 10.81 -14.35
CA ARG A 207 3.45 10.44 -15.24
C ARG A 207 2.31 9.82 -14.45
N ALA A 208 2.59 8.97 -13.47
CA ALA A 208 1.56 8.38 -12.61
C ALA A 208 0.81 9.46 -11.81
N MET A 209 1.53 10.45 -11.26
CA MET A 209 0.93 11.60 -10.56
C MET A 209 0.01 12.42 -11.50
N ALA A 210 0.43 12.65 -12.73
CA ALA A 210 -0.38 13.36 -13.73
C ALA A 210 -1.63 12.57 -14.15
N ALA A 211 -1.57 11.24 -14.20
CA ALA A 211 -2.70 10.37 -14.57
C ALA A 211 -3.79 10.30 -13.50
N ASN A 212 -3.43 10.42 -12.22
CA ASN A 212 -4.39 10.40 -11.10
C ASN A 212 -4.07 11.49 -10.06
N PRO A 213 -4.32 12.77 -10.35
CA PRO A 213 -4.10 13.85 -9.38
C PRO A 213 -5.13 13.82 -8.25
N ILE A 214 -4.78 14.43 -7.10
CA ILE A 214 -5.65 14.49 -5.89
C ILE A 214 -7.01 15.13 -6.18
N GLU A 215 -7.05 16.13 -7.04
CA GLU A 215 -8.27 16.84 -7.43
C GLU A 215 -9.26 15.93 -8.17
N LYS A 216 -8.76 14.90 -8.85
CA LYS A 216 -9.59 13.88 -9.51
C LYS A 216 -10.12 12.86 -8.52
N ASP A 217 -9.31 12.44 -7.56
CA ASP A 217 -9.66 11.43 -6.55
C ASP A 217 -8.83 11.61 -5.28
N ALA A 218 -9.42 12.20 -4.25
CA ALA A 218 -8.72 12.44 -2.99
C ALA A 218 -8.40 11.15 -2.20
N LEU A 219 -9.02 10.02 -2.55
CA LEU A 219 -8.74 8.73 -1.91
C LEU A 219 -7.48 8.08 -2.48
N THR A 220 -7.36 8.04 -3.81
CA THR A 220 -6.31 7.29 -4.50
C THR A 220 -5.28 8.18 -5.21
N GLY A 221 -5.58 9.45 -5.42
CA GLY A 221 -4.66 10.43 -6.03
C GLY A 221 -3.32 10.57 -5.29
N PRO A 222 -3.25 10.45 -3.96
CA PRO A 222 -1.98 10.46 -3.26
C PRO A 222 -1.12 9.19 -3.44
N ILE A 223 -1.66 8.08 -3.94
CA ILE A 223 -0.86 6.84 -4.18
C ILE A 223 0.33 7.11 -5.13
N PRO A 224 0.16 7.78 -6.28
CA PRO A 224 1.29 8.14 -7.12
C PRO A 224 2.32 9.05 -6.44
N ILE A 225 1.90 9.93 -5.52
CA ILE A 225 2.81 10.76 -4.73
C ILE A 225 3.63 9.89 -3.76
N GLU A 226 3.02 8.86 -3.17
CA GLU A 226 3.73 7.88 -2.33
C GLU A 226 4.77 7.10 -3.14
N ILE A 227 4.42 6.64 -4.34
CA ILE A 227 5.35 6.00 -5.27
C ILE A 227 6.50 6.95 -5.61
N PHE A 228 6.19 8.20 -5.98
CA PHE A 228 7.20 9.21 -6.26
C PHE A 228 8.12 9.46 -5.06
N ALA A 229 7.60 9.54 -3.83
CA ALA A 229 8.40 9.72 -2.63
C ALA A 229 9.41 8.58 -2.43
N ARG A 230 9.01 7.32 -2.70
CA ARG A 230 9.89 6.14 -2.64
C ARG A 230 10.96 6.19 -3.71
N VAL A 231 10.55 6.47 -4.95
CA VAL A 231 11.47 6.61 -6.10
C VAL A 231 12.48 7.73 -5.83
N ALA A 232 12.02 8.91 -5.44
CA ALA A 232 12.89 10.04 -5.18
C ALA A 232 13.88 9.77 -4.04
N ALA A 233 13.44 9.09 -2.97
CA ALA A 233 14.31 8.71 -1.86
C ALA A 233 15.45 7.78 -2.33
N CYS A 234 15.12 6.72 -3.06
CA CYS A 234 16.09 5.74 -3.54
C CYS A 234 16.99 6.30 -4.66
N MET A 235 16.48 7.24 -5.46
CA MET A 235 17.23 7.84 -6.58
C MET A 235 18.05 9.08 -6.18
N GLY A 236 18.12 9.41 -4.88
CA GLY A 236 18.96 10.50 -4.36
C GLY A 236 18.36 11.90 -4.51
N GLU A 237 17.04 12.00 -4.80
CA GLU A 237 16.29 13.28 -4.86
C GLU A 237 15.69 13.62 -3.49
N SER A 238 16.53 13.74 -2.45
CA SER A 238 16.10 13.85 -1.06
C SER A 238 15.17 15.02 -0.80
N ASP A 239 15.39 16.19 -1.42
CA ASP A 239 14.53 17.36 -1.24
C ASP A 239 13.10 17.09 -1.74
N ARG A 240 12.99 16.48 -2.91
CA ARG A 240 11.72 16.12 -3.54
C ARG A 240 11.00 15.03 -2.74
N ALA A 241 11.74 14.02 -2.29
CA ALA A 241 11.20 12.96 -1.45
C ALA A 241 10.62 13.51 -0.14
N ILE A 242 11.37 14.37 0.56
CA ILE A 242 10.93 14.95 1.83
C ILE A 242 9.70 15.84 1.65
N ALA A 243 9.65 16.65 0.58
CA ALA A 243 8.48 17.47 0.28
C ALA A 243 7.22 16.59 0.06
N ALA A 244 7.33 15.53 -0.73
CA ALA A 244 6.23 14.58 -0.96
C ALA A 244 5.80 13.86 0.33
N LEU A 245 6.75 13.45 1.20
CA LEU A 245 6.45 12.85 2.49
C LEU A 245 5.74 13.80 3.45
N GLN A 246 6.11 15.08 3.46
CA GLN A 246 5.43 16.11 4.25
C GLN A 246 3.97 16.28 3.82
N GLU A 247 3.72 16.33 2.53
CA GLU A 247 2.36 16.38 1.97
C GLU A 247 1.55 15.15 2.38
N LEU A 248 2.07 13.94 2.13
CA LEU A 248 1.40 12.67 2.45
C LEU A 248 1.06 12.50 3.92
N LEU A 249 1.94 12.94 4.82
CA LEU A 249 1.67 12.88 6.27
C LEU A 249 0.57 13.85 6.71
N SER A 250 0.27 14.90 5.93
CA SER A 250 -0.70 15.93 6.26
C SER A 250 -2.12 15.63 5.75
N ILE A 251 -2.27 14.70 4.79
CA ILE A 251 -3.56 14.41 4.14
C ILE A 251 -4.03 12.98 4.42
N PRO A 252 -5.36 12.74 4.44
CA PRO A 252 -5.94 11.40 4.42
C PRO A 252 -5.88 10.80 3.02
N TYR A 253 -5.57 9.49 2.90
CA TYR A 253 -5.58 8.77 1.62
C TYR A 253 -5.52 7.27 1.83
N ALA A 254 -5.80 6.49 0.77
CA ALA A 254 -5.49 5.07 0.73
C ALA A 254 -4.01 4.88 0.36
N GLY A 255 -3.23 4.22 1.23
CA GLY A 255 -1.80 3.96 0.98
C GLY A 255 -1.55 2.90 -0.09
N LEU A 256 -0.33 2.88 -0.60
CA LEU A 256 0.12 1.91 -1.61
C LEU A 256 0.27 0.51 -1.01
N VAL A 257 0.86 0.42 0.16
CA VAL A 257 1.19 -0.84 0.87
C VAL A 257 0.43 -0.94 2.20
N ALA A 258 0.72 -1.93 3.01
CA ALA A 258 0.04 -2.15 4.30
C ALA A 258 -1.50 -2.15 4.16
N LEU A 259 -1.98 -2.75 3.07
CA LEU A 259 -3.38 -2.88 2.66
C LEU A 259 -4.15 -1.54 2.74
N GLY A 260 -3.63 -0.53 2.04
CA GLY A 260 -4.27 0.78 1.94
C GLY A 260 -4.07 1.68 3.16
N SER A 261 -3.24 1.29 4.14
CA SER A 261 -2.86 2.18 5.23
C SER A 261 -1.93 3.29 4.71
N PRO A 262 -2.24 4.56 4.97
CA PRO A 262 -1.38 5.66 4.55
C PRO A 262 -0.05 5.64 5.31
N LEU A 263 0.98 6.26 4.75
CA LEU A 263 2.27 6.41 5.42
C LEU A 263 2.09 7.04 6.80
N THR A 264 2.85 6.51 7.76
CA THR A 264 2.93 6.99 9.13
C THR A 264 4.40 7.21 9.51
N PRO A 265 4.69 7.99 10.55
CA PRO A 265 6.05 8.09 11.06
C PRO A 265 6.68 6.74 11.43
N ALA A 266 5.87 5.77 11.85
CA ALA A 266 6.33 4.41 12.15
C ALA A 266 6.76 3.67 10.87
N LEU A 267 5.94 3.69 9.81
CA LEU A 267 6.31 3.09 8.52
C LEU A 267 7.56 3.75 7.93
N LEU A 268 7.68 5.08 7.99
CA LEU A 268 8.89 5.76 7.53
C LEU A 268 10.16 5.29 8.25
N ARG A 269 10.06 4.97 9.56
CA ARG A 269 11.19 4.41 10.32
C ARG A 269 11.54 3.00 9.91
N LEU A 270 10.58 2.18 9.51
CA LEU A 270 10.76 0.74 9.30
C LEU A 270 11.09 0.41 7.84
N ASP A 271 10.46 1.10 6.90
CA ASP A 271 10.53 0.76 5.48
C ASP A 271 11.94 1.03 4.90
N PRO A 272 12.59 -0.02 4.33
CA PRO A 272 13.93 0.10 3.75
C PRO A 272 14.03 1.07 2.56
N MET A 273 12.95 1.33 1.85
CA MET A 273 12.98 2.28 0.73
C MET A 273 13.29 3.72 1.19
N PHE A 274 13.11 4.03 2.48
CA PHE A 274 13.46 5.33 3.05
C PHE A 274 14.81 5.35 3.78
N ASP A 275 15.59 4.26 3.75
CA ASP A 275 16.93 4.20 4.36
C ASP A 275 17.89 5.29 3.85
N PRO A 276 17.87 5.69 2.56
CA PRO A 276 18.73 6.76 2.07
C PRO A 276 18.48 8.12 2.78
N LEU A 277 17.27 8.34 3.31
CA LEU A 277 16.90 9.60 3.99
C LEU A 277 17.21 9.62 5.48
N ARG A 278 17.57 8.50 6.11
CA ARG A 278 17.71 8.39 7.59
C ARG A 278 18.65 9.39 8.23
N LYS A 279 19.68 9.86 7.49
CA LYS A 279 20.64 10.84 7.99
C LYS A 279 20.21 12.29 7.78
N ASP A 280 19.13 12.54 7.01
CA ASP A 280 18.62 13.89 6.77
C ASP A 280 17.86 14.40 8.02
N PRO A 281 18.24 15.56 8.60
CA PRO A 281 17.57 16.10 9.78
C PRO A 281 16.08 16.39 9.57
N ARG A 282 15.67 16.71 8.35
CA ARG A 282 14.26 16.96 8.00
C ARG A 282 13.46 15.67 8.07
N PHE A 283 14.02 14.55 7.52
CA PHE A 283 13.41 13.23 7.64
C PHE A 283 13.31 12.78 9.09
N GLN A 284 14.38 13.03 9.90
CA GLN A 284 14.37 12.71 11.34
C GLN A 284 13.24 13.43 12.08
N LYS A 285 12.91 14.67 11.70
CA LYS A 285 11.76 15.41 12.25
C LYS A 285 10.43 14.76 11.87
N LEU A 286 10.28 14.28 10.62
CA LEU A 286 9.06 13.60 10.17
C LEU A 286 8.83 12.32 10.98
N VAL A 287 9.86 11.51 11.18
CA VAL A 287 9.72 10.24 11.91
C VAL A 287 9.62 10.42 13.43
N ALA A 288 10.06 11.55 13.98
CA ALA A 288 9.91 11.88 15.39
C ALA A 288 8.52 12.46 15.72
N SER A 289 7.77 12.93 14.72
CA SER A 289 6.42 13.45 14.95
C SER A 289 5.51 12.35 15.46
N SER A 290 4.74 12.64 16.50
CA SER A 290 3.63 11.77 16.88
C SER A 290 2.64 11.78 15.73
N ALA A 291 2.04 10.62 15.38
CA ALA A 291 0.92 10.60 14.43
C ALA A 291 -0.12 11.66 14.87
N PRO A 292 -0.72 12.41 13.94
CA PRO A 292 -1.81 13.32 14.30
C PRO A 292 -2.86 12.55 15.10
N ARG A 293 -3.27 13.10 16.24
CA ARG A 293 -4.28 12.53 17.14
C ARG A 293 -5.65 12.50 16.49
#